data_e332268812a3930819447add164a48b1
#
_entry.id   e332268812a3930819447add164a48b1
#
_cell.length_a   1.000
_cell.length_b   1.000
_cell.length_c   1.000
_cell.angle_alpha   90.00
_cell.angle_beta   90.00
_cell.angle_gamma   90.00
#
_symmetry.space_group_name_H-M   'P 1'
#
loop_
_entity.id
_entity.type
_entity.pdbx_description
1 polymer ?
#
loop_
_entity_poly.entity_id
_entity_poly.type
_entity_poly.pdbx_seq_one_letter_code
_entity_poly.pdbx_strand_id
1 'polypeptide(L)'
;MQFVSLNNITLHYQQISGPEDAPAIVFINSLATDFRIWRDVIVQLAGKFPMLTYDKRGHGLSDIGQSPYQIDDHVNDLVALMDRLEISNAVICGLSVGGLIAMRLSKVRPDLVSSLVLCDTAPKIGTEPMWEERMEIARHDGMAGLLKANMERWFTRNFHTHHTAELDGYSNMFLRVPLEGYLGTAAAIRDTDLREDAAKIDLPVMCVVGEEDGSTPPELVLEMANMIPGADFKLIKGAGHIPCVEQPHVLADTLTGFILSQK
;
A
#
# COMPACT_ATOMS: atom_id res chain seq x y z
N MET A 1 11.74 -13.32 10.07
CA MET A 1 11.48 -13.53 8.62
C MET A 1 10.68 -14.79 8.45
N GLN A 2 9.56 -14.71 7.76
CA GLN A 2 8.67 -15.85 7.53
C GLN A 2 8.40 -15.96 6.03
N PHE A 3 8.34 -17.18 5.52
CA PHE A 3 8.08 -17.45 4.11
C PHE A 3 7.02 -18.53 3.99
N VAL A 4 6.22 -18.44 2.95
CA VAL A 4 5.19 -19.45 2.63
C VAL A 4 5.04 -19.57 1.12
N SER A 5 4.86 -20.79 0.61
CA SER A 5 4.58 -21.02 -0.80
C SER A 5 3.06 -21.08 -1.01
N LEU A 6 2.54 -20.13 -1.77
CA LEU A 6 1.12 -19.97 -2.12
C LEU A 6 1.01 -19.56 -3.58
N ASN A 7 0.00 -20.00 -4.31
CA ASN A 7 -0.24 -19.60 -5.70
C ASN A 7 0.98 -19.78 -6.63
N ASN A 8 1.79 -20.81 -6.41
CA ASN A 8 3.04 -21.12 -7.12
C ASN A 8 4.14 -20.04 -6.99
N ILE A 9 4.09 -19.23 -5.94
CA ILE A 9 5.14 -18.29 -5.57
C ILE A 9 5.47 -18.42 -4.08
N THR A 10 6.68 -18.04 -3.70
CA THR A 10 7.07 -17.85 -2.30
C THR A 10 6.80 -16.42 -1.90
N LEU A 11 5.97 -16.24 -0.87
CA LEU A 11 5.71 -14.95 -0.26
C LEU A 11 6.55 -14.78 1.01
N HIS A 12 7.17 -13.61 1.15
CA HIS A 12 7.81 -13.15 2.37
C HIS A 12 6.83 -12.31 3.18
N TYR A 13 6.69 -12.62 4.47
CA TYR A 13 5.78 -11.91 5.35
C TYR A 13 6.33 -11.80 6.78
N GLN A 14 5.69 -10.99 7.59
CA GLN A 14 5.91 -10.90 9.02
C GLN A 14 4.57 -10.80 9.74
N GLN A 15 4.33 -11.72 10.65
CA GLN A 15 3.22 -11.67 11.59
C GLN A 15 3.72 -11.17 12.95
N ILE A 16 3.01 -10.21 13.52
CA ILE A 16 3.31 -9.61 14.81
C ILE A 16 2.12 -9.87 15.73
N SER A 17 2.38 -10.49 16.87
CA SER A 17 1.35 -10.79 17.85
C SER A 17 0.83 -9.54 18.56
N GLY A 18 -0.42 -9.57 18.96
CA GLY A 18 -1.10 -8.54 19.75
C GLY A 18 -2.19 -9.14 20.63
N PRO A 19 -3.00 -8.31 21.32
CA PRO A 19 -4.13 -8.77 22.10
C PRO A 19 -5.14 -9.54 21.24
N GLU A 20 -5.69 -10.63 21.76
CA GLU A 20 -6.62 -11.51 21.04
C GLU A 20 -7.98 -10.84 20.75
N ASP A 21 -8.36 -9.87 21.57
CA ASP A 21 -9.61 -9.10 21.44
C ASP A 21 -9.47 -7.85 20.53
N ALA A 22 -8.26 -7.57 20.06
CA ALA A 22 -8.02 -6.47 19.11
C ALA A 22 -8.11 -6.97 17.65
N PRO A 23 -8.68 -6.17 16.72
CA PRO A 23 -8.69 -6.54 15.32
C PRO A 23 -7.27 -6.57 14.76
N ALA A 24 -7.00 -7.51 13.86
CA ALA A 24 -5.73 -7.54 13.14
C ALA A 24 -5.65 -6.40 12.12
N ILE A 25 -4.45 -5.83 11.93
CA ILE A 25 -4.17 -4.86 10.87
C ILE A 25 -3.29 -5.53 9.82
N VAL A 26 -3.73 -5.49 8.58
CA VAL A 26 -2.96 -5.98 7.41
C VAL A 26 -2.45 -4.79 6.62
N PHE A 27 -1.13 -4.66 6.49
CA PHE A 27 -0.49 -3.57 5.75
C PHE A 27 -0.09 -4.01 4.35
N ILE A 28 -0.47 -3.21 3.35
CA ILE A 28 -0.14 -3.45 1.93
C ILE A 28 0.69 -2.26 1.42
N ASN A 29 1.94 -2.52 1.05
CA ASN A 29 2.90 -1.50 0.63
C ASN A 29 2.69 -1.02 -0.82
N SER A 30 3.27 0.16 -1.14
CA SER A 30 3.22 0.82 -2.45
C SER A 30 4.00 0.06 -3.54
N LEU A 31 3.83 0.47 -4.81
CA LEU A 31 4.67 0.04 -5.94
C LEU A 31 6.14 0.38 -5.66
N ALA A 32 7.02 -0.53 -6.01
CA ALA A 32 8.47 -0.40 -5.83
C ALA A 32 8.95 -0.19 -4.38
N THR A 33 8.12 -0.60 -3.40
CA THR A 33 8.50 -0.68 -2.00
C THR A 33 8.28 -2.09 -1.45
N ASP A 34 8.91 -2.41 -0.34
CA ASP A 34 8.65 -3.61 0.44
C ASP A 34 8.05 -3.26 1.82
N PHE A 35 7.70 -4.25 2.62
CA PHE A 35 6.97 -4.02 3.86
C PHE A 35 7.77 -3.23 4.91
N ARG A 36 9.07 -3.02 4.74
CA ARG A 36 9.90 -2.25 5.68
C ARG A 36 9.49 -0.78 5.77
N ILE A 37 8.75 -0.25 4.79
CA ILE A 37 8.19 1.11 4.86
C ILE A 37 7.25 1.29 6.06
N TRP A 38 6.65 0.21 6.56
CA TRP A 38 5.72 0.24 7.69
C TRP A 38 6.39 0.12 9.06
N ARG A 39 7.73 -0.08 9.10
CA ARG A 39 8.46 -0.41 10.32
C ARG A 39 8.14 0.52 11.49
N ASP A 40 8.20 1.84 11.26
CA ASP A 40 8.06 2.80 12.36
C ASP A 40 6.60 2.96 12.81
N VAL A 41 5.63 2.77 11.93
CA VAL A 41 4.21 2.64 12.28
C VAL A 41 3.98 1.38 13.11
N ILE A 42 4.55 0.23 12.70
CA ILE A 42 4.45 -1.03 13.43
C ILE A 42 5.01 -0.90 14.85
N VAL A 43 6.15 -0.22 15.04
CA VAL A 43 6.74 0.02 16.36
C VAL A 43 5.78 0.80 17.26
N GLN A 44 5.03 1.78 16.74
CA GLN A 44 4.03 2.55 17.51
C GLN A 44 2.79 1.73 17.87
N LEU A 45 2.44 0.74 17.04
CA LEU A 45 1.25 -0.10 17.22
C LEU A 45 1.55 -1.43 17.93
N ALA A 46 2.82 -1.77 18.13
CA ALA A 46 3.24 -3.01 18.77
C ALA A 46 2.63 -3.15 20.19
N GLY A 47 2.08 -4.34 20.46
CA GLY A 47 1.38 -4.63 21.72
C GLY A 47 -0.05 -4.08 21.81
N LYS A 48 -0.51 -3.28 20.83
CA LYS A 48 -1.88 -2.75 20.77
C LYS A 48 -2.75 -3.55 19.81
N PHE A 49 -2.17 -4.04 18.71
CA PHE A 49 -2.88 -4.78 17.65
C PHE A 49 -2.04 -5.96 17.15
N PRO A 50 -2.66 -7.09 16.79
CA PRO A 50 -2.02 -8.07 15.91
C PRO A 50 -1.80 -7.45 14.53
N MET A 51 -0.67 -7.73 13.87
CA MET A 51 -0.38 -7.12 12.58
C MET A 51 0.20 -8.14 11.60
N LEU A 52 -0.12 -7.97 10.33
CA LEU A 52 0.47 -8.68 9.20
C LEU A 52 1.06 -7.68 8.21
N THR A 53 2.31 -7.90 7.83
CA THR A 53 2.95 -7.24 6.68
C THR A 53 3.48 -8.30 5.73
N TYR A 54 3.52 -8.01 4.45
CA TYR A 54 4.07 -8.92 3.46
C TYR A 54 4.65 -8.16 2.27
N ASP A 55 5.57 -8.79 1.59
CA ASP A 55 6.04 -8.34 0.29
C ASP A 55 5.12 -8.93 -0.78
N LYS A 56 4.44 -8.07 -1.54
CA LYS A 56 3.63 -8.54 -2.66
C LYS A 56 4.50 -9.15 -3.75
N ARG A 57 3.93 -10.01 -4.60
CA ARG A 57 4.66 -10.58 -5.75
C ARG A 57 5.50 -9.53 -6.48
N GLY A 58 6.70 -9.91 -6.89
CA GLY A 58 7.63 -9.04 -7.61
C GLY A 58 8.30 -7.96 -6.76
N HIS A 59 8.14 -7.99 -5.41
CA HIS A 59 8.71 -6.99 -4.50
C HIS A 59 9.39 -7.66 -3.30
N GLY A 60 10.34 -6.93 -2.72
CA GLY A 60 11.05 -7.34 -1.52
C GLY A 60 11.72 -8.71 -1.68
N LEU A 61 11.38 -9.65 -0.80
CA LEU A 61 11.88 -11.02 -0.81
C LEU A 61 10.86 -12.04 -1.33
N SER A 62 9.71 -11.59 -1.85
CA SER A 62 8.75 -12.48 -2.52
C SER A 62 9.15 -12.78 -3.96
N ASP A 63 8.72 -13.95 -4.45
CA ASP A 63 8.95 -14.34 -5.85
C ASP A 63 8.26 -13.39 -6.82
N ILE A 64 8.78 -13.34 -8.04
CA ILE A 64 8.21 -12.50 -9.12
C ILE A 64 6.90 -13.12 -9.64
N GLY A 65 6.87 -14.43 -9.83
CA GLY A 65 5.75 -15.10 -10.52
C GLY A 65 5.73 -14.78 -12.01
N GLN A 66 4.57 -14.93 -12.64
CA GLN A 66 4.39 -14.69 -14.08
C GLN A 66 3.84 -13.28 -14.33
N SER A 67 4.59 -12.45 -15.04
CA SER A 67 4.20 -11.10 -15.51
C SER A 67 3.57 -11.20 -16.94
N PRO A 68 2.70 -10.24 -17.37
CA PRO A 68 2.18 -9.10 -16.60
C PRO A 68 1.16 -9.52 -15.54
N TYR A 69 1.00 -8.71 -14.48
CA TYR A 69 0.02 -8.98 -13.44
C TYR A 69 -1.31 -8.26 -13.70
N GLN A 70 -2.37 -8.85 -13.14
CA GLN A 70 -3.65 -8.18 -12.91
C GLN A 70 -3.77 -7.82 -11.42
N ILE A 71 -4.63 -6.88 -11.06
CA ILE A 71 -4.85 -6.55 -9.65
C ILE A 71 -5.33 -7.78 -8.85
N ASP A 72 -6.10 -8.66 -9.48
CA ASP A 72 -6.60 -9.89 -8.88
C ASP A 72 -5.49 -10.90 -8.55
N ASP A 73 -4.33 -10.85 -9.22
CA ASP A 73 -3.18 -11.67 -8.84
C ASP A 73 -2.64 -11.28 -7.46
N HIS A 74 -2.52 -9.97 -7.20
CA HIS A 74 -2.12 -9.46 -5.90
C HIS A 74 -3.17 -9.74 -4.81
N VAL A 75 -4.45 -9.61 -5.15
CA VAL A 75 -5.57 -9.92 -4.23
C VAL A 75 -5.58 -11.40 -3.87
N ASN A 76 -5.45 -12.29 -4.85
CA ASN A 76 -5.45 -13.74 -4.63
C ASN A 76 -4.26 -14.19 -3.75
N ASP A 77 -3.09 -13.55 -3.88
CA ASP A 77 -1.97 -13.82 -3.00
C ASP A 77 -2.26 -13.43 -1.55
N LEU A 78 -2.84 -12.25 -1.36
CA LEU A 78 -3.20 -11.77 -0.04
C LEU A 78 -4.30 -12.64 0.58
N VAL A 79 -5.32 -13.01 -0.19
CA VAL A 79 -6.37 -13.95 0.24
C VAL A 79 -5.76 -15.27 0.72
N ALA A 80 -4.92 -15.87 -0.10
CA ALA A 80 -4.28 -17.15 0.25
C ALA A 80 -3.39 -17.03 1.51
N LEU A 81 -2.70 -15.87 1.69
CA LEU A 81 -1.89 -15.61 2.86
C LEU A 81 -2.77 -15.42 4.11
N MET A 82 -3.83 -14.63 4.03
CA MET A 82 -4.75 -14.41 5.16
C MET A 82 -5.48 -15.71 5.56
N ASP A 83 -5.98 -16.48 4.58
CA ASP A 83 -6.60 -17.79 4.83
C ASP A 83 -5.61 -18.77 5.49
N ARG A 84 -4.35 -18.80 5.03
CA ARG A 84 -3.29 -19.66 5.60
C ARG A 84 -2.93 -19.31 7.04
N LEU A 85 -3.04 -18.03 7.39
CA LEU A 85 -2.75 -17.50 8.73
C LEU A 85 -3.99 -17.37 9.62
N GLU A 86 -5.16 -17.82 9.12
CA GLU A 86 -6.45 -17.75 9.82
C GLU A 86 -6.83 -16.31 10.25
N ILE A 87 -6.46 -15.31 9.39
CA ILE A 87 -6.81 -13.90 9.60
C ILE A 87 -8.08 -13.58 8.86
N SER A 88 -9.11 -13.16 9.58
CA SER A 88 -10.38 -12.69 9.03
C SER A 88 -10.83 -11.42 9.75
N ASN A 89 -11.83 -10.73 9.19
CA ASN A 89 -12.40 -9.52 9.80
C ASN A 89 -11.33 -8.49 10.22
N ALA A 90 -10.32 -8.27 9.35
CA ALA A 90 -9.16 -7.44 9.62
C ALA A 90 -9.35 -6.01 9.11
N VAL A 91 -8.65 -5.06 9.71
CA VAL A 91 -8.45 -3.71 9.16
C VAL A 91 -7.40 -3.80 8.07
N ILE A 92 -7.74 -3.43 6.84
CA ILE A 92 -6.81 -3.45 5.71
C ILE A 92 -6.29 -2.05 5.44
N CYS A 93 -5.00 -1.84 5.70
CA CYS A 93 -4.30 -0.58 5.48
C CYS A 93 -3.45 -0.66 4.21
N GLY A 94 -3.90 -0.02 3.14
CA GLY A 94 -3.24 -0.09 1.83
C GLY A 94 -2.69 1.26 1.37
N LEU A 95 -1.40 1.29 0.99
CA LEU A 95 -0.74 2.47 0.44
C LEU A 95 -0.66 2.38 -1.09
N SER A 96 -1.17 3.39 -1.80
CA SER A 96 -1.06 3.50 -3.27
C SER A 96 -1.68 2.28 -3.96
N VAL A 97 -0.92 1.48 -4.72
CA VAL A 97 -1.42 0.19 -5.26
C VAL A 97 -1.98 -0.72 -4.17
N GLY A 98 -1.45 -0.62 -2.94
CA GLY A 98 -2.01 -1.33 -1.79
C GLY A 98 -3.45 -0.96 -1.50
N GLY A 99 -3.85 0.29 -1.76
CA GLY A 99 -5.24 0.74 -1.66
C GLY A 99 -6.13 0.13 -2.75
N LEU A 100 -5.64 -0.02 -3.98
CA LEU A 100 -6.36 -0.75 -5.03
C LEU A 100 -6.58 -2.22 -4.64
N ILE A 101 -5.54 -2.87 -4.11
CA ILE A 101 -5.64 -4.25 -3.61
C ILE A 101 -6.66 -4.33 -2.46
N ALA A 102 -6.64 -3.38 -1.50
CA ALA A 102 -7.55 -3.34 -0.37
C ALA A 102 -9.03 -3.15 -0.82
N MET A 103 -9.30 -2.21 -1.72
CA MET A 103 -10.64 -2.00 -2.28
C MET A 103 -11.13 -3.25 -3.04
N ARG A 104 -10.27 -3.87 -3.84
CA ARG A 104 -10.65 -5.09 -4.58
C ARG A 104 -10.87 -6.28 -3.65
N LEU A 105 -10.04 -6.44 -2.62
CA LEU A 105 -10.20 -7.47 -1.59
C LEU A 105 -11.55 -7.36 -0.88
N SER A 106 -11.95 -6.16 -0.47
CA SER A 106 -13.23 -5.94 0.24
C SER A 106 -14.45 -6.35 -0.59
N LYS A 107 -14.35 -6.30 -1.93
CA LYS A 107 -15.38 -6.76 -2.84
C LYS A 107 -15.43 -8.28 -2.99
N VAL A 108 -14.25 -8.92 -3.15
CA VAL A 108 -14.18 -10.35 -3.50
C VAL A 108 -14.18 -11.27 -2.27
N ARG A 109 -13.71 -10.78 -1.11
CA ARG A 109 -13.65 -11.50 0.17
C ARG A 109 -14.06 -10.57 1.33
N PRO A 110 -15.32 -10.11 1.36
CA PRO A 110 -15.81 -9.22 2.42
C PRO A 110 -15.69 -9.82 3.83
N ASP A 111 -15.66 -11.15 3.95
CA ASP A 111 -15.44 -11.87 5.20
C ASP A 111 -14.04 -11.63 5.83
N LEU A 112 -13.07 -11.24 5.03
CA LEU A 112 -11.71 -10.94 5.49
C LEU A 112 -11.54 -9.49 5.99
N VAL A 113 -12.47 -8.58 5.66
CA VAL A 113 -12.31 -7.14 5.83
C VAL A 113 -13.34 -6.57 6.79
N SER A 114 -12.88 -5.96 7.90
CA SER A 114 -13.75 -5.21 8.83
C SER A 114 -13.83 -3.73 8.46
N SER A 115 -12.75 -3.15 8.01
CA SER A 115 -12.66 -1.75 7.61
C SER A 115 -11.45 -1.50 6.72
N LEU A 116 -11.42 -0.37 6.02
CA LEU A 116 -10.35 0.02 5.11
C LEU A 116 -9.67 1.31 5.59
N VAL A 117 -8.35 1.33 5.51
CA VAL A 117 -7.55 2.57 5.58
C VAL A 117 -6.80 2.70 4.27
N LEU A 118 -7.25 3.65 3.46
CA LEU A 118 -6.79 3.88 2.09
C LEU A 118 -5.82 5.08 2.09
N CYS A 119 -4.52 4.77 2.09
CA CYS A 119 -3.47 5.77 2.17
C CYS A 119 -2.95 6.14 0.78
N ASP A 120 -2.94 7.44 0.46
CA ASP A 120 -2.24 7.96 -0.73
C ASP A 120 -2.57 7.14 -1.98
N THR A 121 -3.86 6.98 -2.24
CA THR A 121 -4.40 6.10 -3.28
C THR A 121 -5.64 6.68 -3.93
N ALA A 122 -6.12 6.05 -4.98
CA ALA A 122 -7.38 6.37 -5.65
C ALA A 122 -7.94 5.11 -6.33
N PRO A 123 -9.25 5.07 -6.66
CA PRO A 123 -9.84 3.91 -7.34
C PRO A 123 -9.39 3.79 -8.81
N LYS A 124 -8.79 4.86 -9.36
CA LYS A 124 -8.04 4.88 -10.64
C LYS A 124 -6.80 5.74 -10.44
N ILE A 125 -5.61 5.15 -10.60
CA ILE A 125 -4.34 5.86 -10.41
C ILE A 125 -3.70 6.12 -11.77
N GLY A 126 -3.62 7.40 -12.15
CA GLY A 126 -3.01 7.84 -13.39
C GLY A 126 -3.78 7.42 -14.65
N THR A 127 -3.14 7.60 -15.79
CA THR A 127 -3.68 7.29 -17.12
C THR A 127 -2.87 6.20 -17.80
N GLU A 128 -3.47 5.51 -18.78
CA GLU A 128 -2.77 4.48 -19.56
C GLU A 128 -1.50 5.03 -20.24
N PRO A 129 -1.51 6.19 -20.95
CA PRO A 129 -0.29 6.73 -21.57
C PRO A 129 0.82 7.03 -20.56
N MET A 130 0.47 7.55 -19.37
CA MET A 130 1.45 7.82 -18.31
C MET A 130 2.12 6.53 -17.81
N TRP A 131 1.37 5.45 -17.64
CA TRP A 131 1.91 4.18 -17.21
C TRP A 131 2.75 3.50 -18.29
N GLU A 132 2.32 3.59 -19.56
CA GLU A 132 3.13 3.08 -20.70
C GLU A 132 4.47 3.80 -20.79
N GLU A 133 4.49 5.14 -20.72
CA GLU A 133 5.73 5.93 -20.71
C GLU A 133 6.66 5.49 -19.57
N ARG A 134 6.13 5.32 -18.36
CA ARG A 134 6.93 4.86 -17.20
C ARG A 134 7.48 3.44 -17.40
N MET A 135 6.68 2.54 -17.96
CA MET A 135 7.12 1.18 -18.26
C MET A 135 8.18 1.17 -19.36
N GLU A 136 8.08 2.03 -20.39
CA GLU A 136 9.11 2.16 -21.43
C GLU A 136 10.43 2.69 -20.87
N ILE A 137 10.39 3.72 -20.01
CA ILE A 137 11.60 4.20 -19.29
C ILE A 137 12.22 3.05 -18.48
N ALA A 138 11.40 2.29 -17.75
CA ALA A 138 11.89 1.17 -16.97
C ALA A 138 12.50 0.05 -17.83
N ARG A 139 11.94 -0.24 -19.01
CA ARG A 139 12.49 -1.23 -19.96
C ARG A 139 13.82 -0.79 -20.55
N HIS A 140 13.94 0.50 -20.86
CA HIS A 140 15.12 1.05 -21.53
C HIS A 140 16.26 1.35 -20.55
N ASP A 141 15.97 2.04 -19.44
CA ASP A 141 16.95 2.60 -18.51
C ASP A 141 16.98 1.84 -17.17
N GLY A 142 16.16 0.79 -17.03
CA GLY A 142 15.99 0.07 -15.77
C GLY A 142 15.32 0.93 -14.69
N MET A 143 15.33 0.44 -13.46
CA MET A 143 14.78 1.16 -12.32
C MET A 143 15.50 2.50 -12.07
N ALA A 144 16.74 2.63 -12.50
CA ALA A 144 17.53 3.85 -12.36
C ALA A 144 16.94 5.04 -13.14
N GLY A 145 16.36 4.79 -14.32
CA GLY A 145 15.71 5.82 -15.13
C GLY A 145 14.50 6.47 -14.45
N LEU A 146 13.87 5.75 -13.54
CA LEU A 146 12.70 6.23 -12.80
C LEU A 146 13.02 6.83 -11.43
N LEU A 147 14.22 6.59 -10.89
CA LEU A 147 14.56 6.87 -9.50
C LEU A 147 14.28 8.31 -9.10
N LYS A 148 14.89 9.28 -9.79
CA LYS A 148 14.81 10.69 -9.43
C LYS A 148 13.37 11.17 -9.35
N ALA A 149 12.59 10.94 -10.41
CA ALA A 149 11.21 11.36 -10.48
C ALA A 149 10.30 10.67 -9.45
N ASN A 150 10.63 9.44 -9.02
CA ASN A 150 9.88 8.78 -7.96
C ASN A 150 10.23 9.34 -6.59
N MET A 151 11.50 9.55 -6.27
CA MET A 151 11.90 10.14 -4.98
C MET A 151 11.32 11.56 -4.81
N GLU A 152 11.32 12.38 -5.88
CA GLU A 152 10.71 13.72 -5.87
C GLU A 152 9.19 13.72 -5.64
N ARG A 153 8.47 12.68 -6.10
CA ARG A 153 7.03 12.54 -5.86
C ARG A 153 6.70 11.89 -4.52
N TRP A 154 7.60 11.07 -3.99
CA TRP A 154 7.34 10.29 -2.79
C TRP A 154 7.58 11.07 -1.50
N PHE A 155 8.60 11.93 -1.50
CA PHE A 155 9.08 12.58 -0.28
C PHE A 155 9.03 14.09 -0.39
N THR A 156 8.73 14.72 0.74
CA THR A 156 8.69 16.19 0.86
C THR A 156 10.07 16.80 0.64
N ARG A 157 10.10 18.09 0.31
CA ARG A 157 11.36 18.85 0.24
C ARG A 157 12.13 18.80 1.57
N ASN A 158 11.41 18.80 2.69
CA ASN A 158 12.04 18.69 4.01
C ASN A 158 12.77 17.36 4.16
N PHE A 159 12.17 16.24 3.73
CA PHE A 159 12.80 14.93 3.76
C PHE A 159 14.06 14.88 2.90
N HIS A 160 14.00 15.40 1.68
CA HIS A 160 15.17 15.51 0.80
C HIS A 160 16.32 16.31 1.41
N THR A 161 16.04 17.31 2.23
CA THR A 161 17.06 18.20 2.80
C THR A 161 17.66 17.67 4.10
N HIS A 162 16.86 17.04 4.95
CA HIS A 162 17.25 16.73 6.33
C HIS A 162 17.35 15.23 6.63
N HIS A 163 16.85 14.34 5.74
CA HIS A 163 16.82 12.89 5.89
C HIS A 163 17.55 12.18 4.74
N THR A 164 18.75 12.66 4.41
CA THR A 164 19.49 12.20 3.22
C THR A 164 19.89 10.73 3.30
N ALA A 165 20.26 10.22 4.48
CA ALA A 165 20.62 8.82 4.65
C ALA A 165 19.39 7.89 4.47
N GLU A 166 18.23 8.30 4.98
CA GLU A 166 16.97 7.59 4.79
C GLU A 166 16.54 7.64 3.32
N LEU A 167 16.67 8.80 2.67
CA LEU A 167 16.39 8.97 1.24
C LEU A 167 17.26 8.03 0.39
N ASP A 168 18.56 7.93 0.70
CA ASP A 168 19.47 6.98 0.05
C ASP A 168 19.04 5.53 0.31
N GLY A 169 18.57 5.22 1.52
CA GLY A 169 18.02 3.92 1.89
C GLY A 169 16.78 3.55 1.06
N TYR A 170 15.81 4.46 0.92
CA TYR A 170 14.62 4.26 0.09
C TYR A 170 14.94 4.25 -1.41
N SER A 171 15.92 5.03 -1.86
CA SER A 171 16.47 4.95 -3.22
C SER A 171 17.05 3.56 -3.50
N ASN A 172 17.80 2.99 -2.57
CA ASN A 172 18.32 1.63 -2.67
C ASN A 172 17.21 0.56 -2.66
N MET A 173 16.15 0.75 -1.87
CA MET A 173 14.96 -0.13 -1.89
C MET A 173 14.34 -0.12 -3.29
N PHE A 174 14.08 1.06 -3.84
CA PHE A 174 13.52 1.25 -5.17
C PHE A 174 14.37 0.59 -6.27
N LEU A 175 15.68 0.81 -6.26
CA LEU A 175 16.61 0.28 -7.27
C LEU A 175 16.75 -1.24 -7.24
N ARG A 176 16.44 -1.89 -6.13
CA ARG A 176 16.54 -3.35 -5.95
C ARG A 176 15.26 -4.09 -6.31
N VAL A 177 14.20 -3.39 -6.68
CA VAL A 177 12.97 -4.05 -7.14
C VAL A 177 13.26 -4.74 -8.47
N PRO A 178 12.92 -6.03 -8.63
CA PRO A 178 13.03 -6.71 -9.91
C PRO A 178 12.23 -5.99 -10.99
N LEU A 179 12.84 -5.74 -12.14
CA LEU A 179 12.21 -5.03 -13.25
C LEU A 179 10.87 -5.65 -13.65
N GLU A 180 10.83 -6.97 -13.80
CA GLU A 180 9.61 -7.70 -14.14
C GLU A 180 8.51 -7.55 -13.07
N GLY A 181 8.88 -7.48 -11.79
CA GLY A 181 7.96 -7.22 -10.68
C GLY A 181 7.38 -5.80 -10.75
N TYR A 182 8.22 -4.82 -11.06
CA TYR A 182 7.77 -3.44 -11.28
C TYR A 182 6.83 -3.34 -12.48
N LEU A 183 7.23 -3.87 -13.65
CA LEU A 183 6.45 -3.84 -14.88
C LEU A 183 5.11 -4.55 -14.72
N GLY A 184 5.11 -5.71 -14.08
CA GLY A 184 3.88 -6.47 -13.80
C GLY A 184 2.91 -5.69 -12.93
N THR A 185 3.39 -5.09 -11.84
CA THR A 185 2.52 -4.29 -10.95
C THR A 185 2.08 -2.97 -11.60
N ALA A 186 2.95 -2.32 -12.38
CA ALA A 186 2.60 -1.12 -13.14
C ALA A 186 1.48 -1.40 -14.17
N ALA A 187 1.54 -2.55 -14.85
CA ALA A 187 0.47 -3.01 -15.74
C ALA A 187 -0.84 -3.24 -14.97
N ALA A 188 -0.79 -3.90 -13.81
CA ALA A 188 -1.97 -4.09 -12.96
C ALA A 188 -2.62 -2.74 -12.55
N ILE A 189 -1.81 -1.73 -12.20
CA ILE A 189 -2.33 -0.39 -11.87
C ILE A 189 -2.94 0.29 -13.10
N ARG A 190 -2.24 0.25 -14.25
CA ARG A 190 -2.71 0.81 -15.52
C ARG A 190 -4.11 0.31 -15.89
N ASP A 191 -4.31 -1.00 -15.77
CA ASP A 191 -5.52 -1.67 -16.22
C ASP A 191 -6.67 -1.64 -15.20
N THR A 192 -6.37 -1.26 -13.94
CA THR A 192 -7.37 -1.22 -12.87
C THR A 192 -8.18 0.07 -12.88
N ASP A 193 -9.50 -0.08 -12.81
CA ASP A 193 -10.46 1.00 -12.56
C ASP A 193 -11.55 0.48 -11.60
N LEU A 194 -11.50 0.97 -10.36
CA LEU A 194 -12.40 0.54 -9.27
C LEU A 194 -13.40 1.63 -8.89
N ARG A 195 -13.65 2.66 -9.72
CA ARG A 195 -14.54 3.77 -9.36
C ARG A 195 -15.97 3.30 -9.08
N GLU A 196 -16.48 2.35 -9.86
CA GLU A 196 -17.80 1.77 -9.62
C GLU A 196 -17.84 0.89 -8.36
N ASP A 197 -16.73 0.23 -8.02
CA ASP A 197 -16.61 -0.61 -6.84
C ASP A 197 -16.48 0.26 -5.59
N ALA A 198 -15.67 1.32 -5.64
CA ALA A 198 -15.49 2.27 -4.55
C ALA A 198 -16.83 2.90 -4.09
N ALA A 199 -17.67 3.29 -5.04
CA ALA A 199 -18.99 3.86 -4.75
C ALA A 199 -19.98 2.87 -4.07
N LYS A 200 -19.64 1.58 -4.03
CA LYS A 200 -20.46 0.51 -3.45
C LYS A 200 -19.85 -0.09 -2.16
N ILE A 201 -18.75 0.46 -1.68
CA ILE A 201 -18.14 0.01 -0.41
C ILE A 201 -19.11 0.37 0.72
N ASP A 202 -19.54 -0.66 1.45
CA ASP A 202 -20.44 -0.57 2.63
C ASP A 202 -19.68 -1.07 3.87
N LEU A 203 -18.51 -0.48 4.10
CA LEU A 203 -17.63 -0.74 5.24
C LEU A 203 -17.13 0.61 5.78
N PRO A 204 -16.73 0.69 7.05
CA PRO A 204 -16.02 1.86 7.55
C PRO A 204 -14.72 2.10 6.75
N VAL A 205 -14.54 3.31 6.23
CA VAL A 205 -13.36 3.69 5.45
C VAL A 205 -12.74 4.98 5.98
N MET A 206 -11.42 4.98 6.13
CA MET A 206 -10.61 6.16 6.35
C MET A 206 -9.71 6.38 5.13
N CYS A 207 -9.86 7.50 4.44
CA CYS A 207 -8.97 7.94 3.39
C CYS A 207 -7.90 8.86 3.99
N VAL A 208 -6.63 8.52 3.81
CA VAL A 208 -5.49 9.27 4.35
C VAL A 208 -4.61 9.74 3.20
N VAL A 209 -4.06 10.95 3.30
CA VAL A 209 -3.14 11.47 2.28
C VAL A 209 -2.11 12.41 2.89
N GLY A 210 -0.87 12.34 2.42
CA GLY A 210 0.16 13.32 2.71
C GLY A 210 -0.14 14.65 2.01
N GLU A 211 0.09 15.77 2.72
CA GLU A 211 -0.17 17.13 2.20
C GLU A 211 0.61 17.45 0.91
N GLU A 212 1.80 16.87 0.76
CA GLU A 212 2.71 17.09 -0.37
C GLU A 212 2.83 15.86 -1.30
N ASP A 213 1.80 14.99 -1.32
CA ASP A 213 1.82 13.80 -2.20
C ASP A 213 1.85 14.20 -3.68
N GLY A 214 2.96 13.89 -4.35
CA GLY A 214 3.16 14.15 -5.78
C GLY A 214 2.71 13.02 -6.71
N SER A 215 2.15 11.93 -6.17
CA SER A 215 1.69 10.76 -6.95
C SER A 215 0.16 10.66 -7.01
N THR A 216 -0.49 10.77 -5.87
CA THR A 216 -1.94 10.78 -5.70
C THR A 216 -2.31 11.98 -4.82
N PRO A 217 -2.35 13.19 -5.39
CA PRO A 217 -2.46 14.43 -4.62
C PRO A 217 -3.73 14.49 -3.78
N PRO A 218 -3.76 15.34 -2.73
CA PRO A 218 -4.87 15.43 -1.78
C PRO A 218 -6.25 15.57 -2.42
N GLU A 219 -6.36 16.30 -3.52
CA GLU A 219 -7.62 16.49 -4.23
C GLU A 219 -8.17 15.17 -4.80
N LEU A 220 -7.30 14.32 -5.34
CA LEU A 220 -7.68 13.02 -5.89
C LEU A 220 -8.15 12.06 -4.78
N VAL A 221 -7.46 12.05 -3.63
CA VAL A 221 -7.87 11.22 -2.49
C VAL A 221 -9.17 11.75 -1.85
N LEU A 222 -9.37 13.07 -1.82
CA LEU A 222 -10.63 13.67 -1.37
C LEU A 222 -11.79 13.32 -2.31
N GLU A 223 -11.56 13.29 -3.64
CA GLU A 223 -12.55 12.81 -4.61
C GLU A 223 -12.94 11.35 -4.31
N MET A 224 -11.98 10.49 -4.02
CA MET A 224 -12.25 9.10 -3.62
C MET A 224 -13.06 9.06 -2.31
N ALA A 225 -12.69 9.84 -1.29
CA ALA A 225 -13.41 9.88 -0.03
C ALA A 225 -14.87 10.33 -0.22
N ASN A 226 -15.12 11.31 -1.10
CA ASN A 226 -16.48 11.76 -1.44
C ASN A 226 -17.28 10.73 -2.25
N MET A 227 -16.59 9.81 -2.94
CA MET A 227 -17.23 8.74 -3.70
C MET A 227 -17.67 7.57 -2.82
N ILE A 228 -16.94 7.29 -1.74
CA ILE A 228 -17.20 6.17 -0.83
C ILE A 228 -18.20 6.61 0.24
N PRO A 229 -19.37 5.96 0.37
CA PRO A 229 -20.37 6.36 1.37
C PRO A 229 -19.83 6.34 2.81
N GLY A 230 -19.93 7.45 3.51
CA GLY A 230 -19.52 7.54 4.92
C GLY A 230 -18.01 7.49 5.18
N ALA A 231 -17.16 7.62 4.16
CA ALA A 231 -15.73 7.63 4.36
C ALA A 231 -15.24 8.88 5.10
N ASP A 232 -14.35 8.68 6.05
CA ASP A 232 -13.60 9.75 6.70
C ASP A 232 -12.40 10.18 5.82
N PHE A 233 -11.99 11.45 5.94
CA PHE A 233 -10.82 11.97 5.24
C PHE A 233 -9.82 12.61 6.21
N LYS A 234 -8.54 12.28 6.05
CA LYS A 234 -7.45 12.79 6.88
C LYS A 234 -6.27 13.25 6.03
N LEU A 235 -5.94 14.55 6.11
CA LEU A 235 -4.71 15.12 5.58
C LEU A 235 -3.60 15.01 6.64
N ILE A 236 -2.44 14.48 6.26
CA ILE A 236 -1.23 14.42 7.10
C ILE A 236 -0.26 15.49 6.64
N LYS A 237 -0.06 16.51 7.47
CA LYS A 237 0.87 17.62 7.19
C LYS A 237 2.33 17.15 7.25
N GLY A 238 3.15 17.73 6.38
CA GLY A 238 4.58 17.42 6.32
C GLY A 238 4.87 15.99 5.91
N ALA A 239 4.02 15.41 5.08
CA ALA A 239 4.22 14.12 4.45
C ALA A 239 3.93 14.20 2.95
N GLY A 240 4.71 13.45 2.16
CA GLY A 240 4.46 13.17 0.76
C GLY A 240 3.66 11.88 0.60
N HIS A 241 3.99 11.12 -0.45
CA HIS A 241 3.30 9.88 -0.83
C HIS A 241 3.50 8.71 0.14
N ILE A 242 4.47 8.79 1.05
CA ILE A 242 4.78 7.69 1.98
C ILE A 242 4.69 8.20 3.43
N PRO A 243 3.49 8.56 3.92
CA PRO A 243 3.32 9.10 5.26
C PRO A 243 3.72 8.14 6.38
N CYS A 244 3.72 6.83 6.12
CA CYS A 244 4.22 5.83 7.07
C CYS A 244 5.72 5.96 7.35
N VAL A 245 6.47 6.64 6.48
CA VAL A 245 7.90 6.96 6.66
C VAL A 245 8.09 8.36 7.24
N GLU A 246 7.43 9.37 6.66
CA GLU A 246 7.68 10.76 7.04
C GLU A 246 6.97 11.17 8.33
N GLN A 247 5.77 10.62 8.59
CA GLN A 247 4.93 10.95 9.75
C GLN A 247 4.38 9.68 10.43
N PRO A 248 5.23 8.71 10.82
CA PRO A 248 4.76 7.41 11.32
C PRO A 248 3.92 7.51 12.59
N HIS A 249 4.23 8.46 13.48
CA HIS A 249 3.46 8.70 14.70
C HIS A 249 2.04 9.20 14.38
N VAL A 250 1.92 10.19 13.49
CA VAL A 250 0.62 10.76 13.11
C VAL A 250 -0.25 9.70 12.43
N LEU A 251 0.35 8.88 11.55
CA LEU A 251 -0.38 7.79 10.90
C LEU A 251 -0.81 6.70 11.90
N ALA A 252 0.06 6.30 12.82
CA ALA A 252 -0.25 5.32 13.86
C ALA A 252 -1.38 5.79 14.80
N ASP A 253 -1.37 7.08 15.19
CA ASP A 253 -2.44 7.68 15.99
C ASP A 253 -3.75 7.76 15.20
N THR A 254 -3.69 8.10 13.91
CA THR A 254 -4.86 8.11 13.02
C THR A 254 -5.48 6.72 12.90
N LEU A 255 -4.66 5.68 12.64
CA LEU A 255 -5.08 4.28 12.61
C LEU A 255 -5.73 3.87 13.93
N THR A 256 -5.07 4.16 15.05
CA THR A 256 -5.57 3.81 16.39
C THR A 256 -6.93 4.48 16.65
N GLY A 257 -7.05 5.78 16.38
CA GLY A 257 -8.31 6.52 16.57
C GLY A 257 -9.44 5.98 15.73
N PHE A 258 -9.19 5.68 14.45
CA PHE A 258 -10.17 5.10 13.53
C PHE A 258 -10.63 3.72 13.99
N ILE A 259 -9.71 2.82 14.35
CA ILE A 259 -10.05 1.47 14.80
C ILE A 259 -10.88 1.51 16.10
N LEU A 260 -10.53 2.39 17.03
CA LEU A 260 -11.27 2.49 18.30
C LEU A 260 -12.65 3.13 18.14
N SER A 261 -12.87 3.96 17.12
CA SER A 261 -14.18 4.56 16.82
C SER A 261 -15.18 3.56 16.22
N GLN A 262 -14.73 2.37 15.78
CA GLN A 262 -15.59 1.31 15.21
C GLN A 262 -16.14 0.35 16.27
N LYS A 263 -15.72 0.50 17.53
CA LYS A 263 -16.25 -0.27 18.68
C LYS A 263 -17.47 0.43 19.25
#